data_d4ed3bfec0e83cf118a1538ea3c9a0e0
#
_entry.id   d4ed3bfec0e83cf118a1538ea3c9a0e0
#
_cell.length_a   1.000
_cell.length_b   1.000
_cell.length_c   1.000
_cell.angle_alpha   90.00
_cell.angle_beta   90.00
_cell.angle_gamma   90.00
#
_symmetry.space_group_name_H-M   'P 1'
#
loop_
_entity.id
_entity.type
_entity.pdbx_description
1 polymer ?
#
loop_
_entity_poly.entity_id
_entity_poly.type
_entity_poly.pdbx_seq_one_letter_code
_entity_poly.pdbx_strand_id
1 'polypeptide(L)'
;MQIETPPTERRYERPEGERRGLVILNTGDGKGKSTAAFGLALRAFGRQHVHGKQVRIFQFMKVPTARFGEHRMFEQIGLPIEGLGDGFSWKSKDLEHSAQLSRDGWERARAAIMDGKHFLVVLDEITYPLIYGWLPLDEVLATLRERPKDVHVCLTGRRCPPELVELADTVTEMTLVKHAFKAGIPAQRGIED
;
A
#
# COMPACT_ATOMS: atom_id res chain seq x y z
N MET A 1 28.56 -23.08 -7.35
CA MET A 1 28.21 -21.69 -7.00
C MET A 1 29.47 -20.85 -7.22
N GLN A 2 29.45 -19.92 -8.16
CA GLN A 2 30.56 -18.97 -8.33
C GLN A 2 30.47 -17.95 -7.18
N ILE A 3 31.55 -17.76 -6.46
CA ILE A 3 31.66 -16.73 -5.42
C ILE A 3 32.04 -15.45 -6.14
N GLU A 4 31.14 -14.47 -6.13
CA GLU A 4 31.41 -13.14 -6.68
C GLU A 4 32.19 -12.30 -5.68
N THR A 5 33.26 -11.65 -6.14
CA THR A 5 33.98 -10.68 -5.31
C THR A 5 33.15 -9.38 -5.24
N PRO A 6 32.85 -8.85 -4.05
CA PRO A 6 32.14 -7.58 -3.94
C PRO A 6 32.89 -6.45 -4.68
N PRO A 7 32.19 -5.58 -5.41
CA PRO A 7 32.84 -4.45 -6.08
C PRO A 7 33.45 -3.51 -5.02
N THR A 8 34.76 -3.26 -5.14
CA THR A 8 35.52 -2.37 -4.24
C THR A 8 35.34 -0.90 -4.59
N GLU A 9 34.90 -0.59 -5.80
CA GLU A 9 34.61 0.76 -6.26
C GLU A 9 33.26 0.80 -6.98
N ARG A 10 32.22 1.38 -6.33
CA ARG A 10 30.99 1.81 -7.00
C ARG A 10 31.03 3.32 -7.15
N ARG A 11 31.16 3.81 -8.38
CA ARG A 11 30.77 5.19 -8.69
C ARG A 11 29.25 5.29 -8.61
N TYR A 12 28.75 5.86 -7.51
CA TYR A 12 27.35 6.22 -7.39
C TYR A 12 27.13 7.59 -8.02
N GLU A 13 26.56 7.59 -9.22
CA GLU A 13 26.08 8.82 -9.85
C GLU A 13 24.78 9.23 -9.16
N ARG A 14 24.79 10.36 -8.49
CA ARG A 14 23.61 10.90 -7.81
C ARG A 14 22.68 11.50 -8.86
N PRO A 15 21.40 11.06 -8.95
CA PRO A 15 20.45 11.72 -9.83
C PRO A 15 20.29 13.20 -9.49
N GLU A 16 20.30 14.07 -10.49
CA GLU A 16 20.21 15.54 -10.34
C GLU A 16 18.76 16.05 -10.28
N GLY A 17 17.76 15.16 -10.38
CA GLY A 17 16.35 15.50 -10.36
C GLY A 17 15.87 16.11 -9.04
N GLU A 18 14.81 16.91 -9.12
CA GLU A 18 14.16 17.52 -7.95
C GLU A 18 13.51 16.44 -7.06
N ARG A 19 13.66 16.60 -5.74
CA ARG A 19 13.00 15.73 -4.77
C ARG A 19 11.50 16.05 -4.73
N ARG A 20 10.68 15.04 -4.91
CA ARG A 20 9.21 15.13 -4.84
C ARG A 20 8.59 13.91 -4.21
N GLY A 21 7.31 13.98 -3.88
CA GLY A 21 6.51 12.83 -3.50
C GLY A 21 6.41 11.82 -4.64
N LEU A 22 6.51 10.55 -4.29
CA LEU A 22 6.49 9.43 -5.23
C LEU A 22 5.16 8.67 -5.15
N VAL A 23 4.71 8.17 -6.29
CA VAL A 23 3.71 7.10 -6.36
C VAL A 23 4.44 5.78 -6.45
N ILE A 24 4.23 4.92 -5.46
CA ILE A 24 4.89 3.62 -5.32
C ILE A 24 3.82 2.54 -5.42
N LEU A 25 4.02 1.56 -6.27
CA LEU A 25 3.08 0.47 -6.49
C LEU A 25 3.74 -0.88 -6.21
N ASN A 26 3.16 -1.65 -5.28
CA ASN A 26 3.51 -3.04 -5.04
C ASN A 26 2.39 -3.94 -5.55
N THR A 27 2.64 -4.70 -6.61
CA THR A 27 1.65 -5.55 -7.27
C THR A 27 2.13 -7.01 -7.42
N GLY A 28 1.43 -7.80 -8.21
CA GLY A 28 1.74 -9.20 -8.48
C GLY A 28 1.07 -10.19 -7.53
N ASP A 29 1.16 -11.49 -7.88
CA ASP A 29 0.49 -12.58 -7.15
C ASP A 29 1.25 -13.08 -5.92
N GLY A 30 2.53 -12.76 -5.81
CA GLY A 30 3.38 -13.12 -4.67
C GLY A 30 2.98 -12.43 -3.37
N LYS A 31 3.44 -12.99 -2.27
CA LYS A 31 3.30 -12.38 -0.94
C LYS A 31 4.29 -11.24 -0.72
N GLY A 32 3.99 -10.36 0.24
CA GLY A 32 4.90 -9.30 0.68
C GLY A 32 4.47 -7.88 0.29
N LYS A 33 3.43 -7.68 -0.53
CA LYS A 33 2.96 -6.35 -0.96
C LYS A 33 2.62 -5.42 0.20
N SER A 34 1.71 -5.85 1.08
CA SER A 34 1.32 -5.11 2.29
C SER A 34 2.49 -5.00 3.26
N THR A 35 3.27 -6.07 3.47
CA THR A 35 4.46 -6.07 4.34
C THR A 35 5.48 -5.02 3.89
N ALA A 36 5.74 -4.91 2.58
CA ALA A 36 6.64 -3.88 2.03
C ALA A 36 6.09 -2.47 2.23
N ALA A 37 4.79 -2.26 2.00
CA ALA A 37 4.13 -0.98 2.20
C ALA A 37 4.11 -0.56 3.68
N PHE A 38 3.85 -1.50 4.60
CA PHE A 38 3.89 -1.24 6.04
C PHE A 38 5.29 -0.99 6.55
N GLY A 39 6.30 -1.70 6.03
CA GLY A 39 7.71 -1.40 6.29
C GLY A 39 8.11 0.00 5.83
N LEU A 40 7.60 0.46 4.68
CA LEU A 40 7.78 1.82 4.19
C LEU A 40 7.07 2.84 5.10
N ALA A 41 5.82 2.55 5.52
CA ALA A 41 5.08 3.39 6.46
C ALA A 41 5.80 3.52 7.81
N LEU A 42 6.30 2.42 8.36
CA LEU A 42 7.07 2.42 9.59
C LEU A 42 8.36 3.24 9.46
N ARG A 43 9.09 3.11 8.34
CA ARG A 43 10.29 3.91 8.04
C ARG A 43 9.98 5.40 7.97
N ALA A 44 8.89 5.78 7.27
CA ALA A 44 8.45 7.16 7.18
C ALA A 44 8.02 7.70 8.55
N PHE A 45 7.22 6.95 9.29
CA PHE A 45 6.75 7.30 10.63
C PHE A 45 7.92 7.51 11.61
N GLY A 46 8.92 6.62 11.61
CA GLY A 46 10.12 6.75 12.43
C GLY A 46 10.96 8.01 12.12
N ARG A 47 10.74 8.67 10.98
CA ARG A 47 11.36 9.95 10.60
C ARG A 47 10.41 11.14 10.67
N GLN A 48 9.24 11.00 11.28
CA GLN A 48 8.23 12.06 11.36
C GLN A 48 8.79 13.34 12.02
N HIS A 49 9.69 13.21 12.97
CA HIS A 49 10.39 14.34 13.60
C HIS A 49 11.28 15.14 12.63
N VAL A 50 11.64 14.57 11.46
CA VAL A 50 12.45 15.22 10.41
C VAL A 50 11.58 15.93 9.39
N HIS A 51 10.54 15.28 8.88
CA HIS A 51 9.69 15.86 7.85
C HIS A 51 8.46 16.61 8.38
N GLY A 52 8.13 16.46 9.68
CA GLY A 52 7.05 17.19 10.35
C GLY A 52 5.62 16.85 9.88
N LYS A 53 5.46 15.81 9.04
CA LYS A 53 4.19 15.43 8.43
C LYS A 53 3.72 14.06 8.92
N GLN A 54 2.41 13.80 8.75
CA GLN A 54 1.77 12.56 9.17
C GLN A 54 2.05 11.40 8.21
N VAL A 55 1.87 10.18 8.71
CA VAL A 55 1.83 8.94 7.92
C VAL A 55 0.52 8.24 8.24
N ARG A 56 -0.17 7.71 7.23
CA ARG A 56 -1.45 7.04 7.43
C ARG A 56 -1.61 5.85 6.50
N ILE A 57 -2.28 4.80 6.98
CA ILE A 57 -2.57 3.56 6.23
C ILE A 57 -4.08 3.37 6.15
N PHE A 58 -4.57 3.11 4.93
CA PHE A 58 -5.93 2.73 4.62
C PHE A 58 -5.93 1.33 4.00
N GLN A 59 -6.70 0.40 4.58
CA GLN A 59 -6.80 -0.99 4.11
C GLN A 59 -8.18 -1.29 3.56
N PHE A 60 -8.33 -1.36 2.24
CA PHE A 60 -9.63 -1.44 1.56
C PHE A 60 -10.39 -2.76 1.76
N MET A 61 -9.70 -3.86 2.05
CA MET A 61 -10.34 -5.18 2.16
C MET A 61 -10.37 -5.71 3.59
N LYS A 62 -10.03 -4.87 4.58
CA LYS A 62 -10.00 -5.26 6.00
C LYS A 62 -11.09 -4.57 6.79
N VAL A 63 -11.70 -5.29 7.72
CA VAL A 63 -12.69 -4.71 8.64
C VAL A 63 -12.03 -3.72 9.61
N PRO A 64 -12.75 -2.67 10.05
CA PRO A 64 -12.22 -1.69 11.01
C PRO A 64 -11.79 -2.31 12.35
N THR A 65 -12.35 -3.47 12.68
CA THR A 65 -12.04 -4.21 13.91
C THR A 65 -10.91 -5.22 13.75
N ALA A 66 -10.21 -5.24 12.61
CA ALA A 66 -9.07 -6.15 12.40
C ALA A 66 -8.00 -5.96 13.49
N ARG A 67 -7.44 -7.06 13.98
CA ARG A 67 -6.46 -7.09 15.08
C ARG A 67 -5.30 -8.03 14.77
N PHE A 68 -4.77 -7.94 13.53
CA PHE A 68 -3.54 -8.63 13.14
C PHE A 68 -2.33 -8.05 13.91
N GLY A 69 -1.18 -8.69 13.80
CA GLY A 69 0.03 -8.28 14.49
C GLY A 69 0.43 -6.83 14.21
N GLU A 70 0.36 -6.42 12.95
CA GLU A 70 0.67 -5.05 12.53
C GLU A 70 -0.31 -4.00 13.10
N HIS A 71 -1.62 -4.30 13.18
CA HIS A 71 -2.60 -3.37 13.77
C HIS A 71 -2.27 -3.10 15.24
N ARG A 72 -1.96 -4.15 16.00
CA ARG A 72 -1.62 -4.03 17.43
C ARG A 72 -0.34 -3.22 17.63
N MET A 73 0.68 -3.47 16.80
CA MET A 73 1.94 -2.75 16.90
C MET A 73 1.78 -1.28 16.49
N PHE A 74 1.06 -1.02 15.39
CA PHE A 74 0.83 0.34 14.93
C PHE A 74 -0.01 1.16 15.92
N GLU A 75 -0.99 0.54 16.57
CA GLU A 75 -1.73 1.16 17.68
C GLU A 75 -0.81 1.55 18.84
N GLN A 76 0.11 0.66 19.26
CA GLN A 76 1.07 0.93 20.34
C GLN A 76 2.00 2.10 20.04
N ILE A 77 2.47 2.24 18.81
CA ILE A 77 3.37 3.33 18.41
C ILE A 77 2.64 4.58 17.93
N GLY A 78 1.31 4.54 17.80
CA GLY A 78 0.51 5.67 17.33
C GLY A 78 0.56 5.91 15.82
N LEU A 79 0.91 4.90 14.99
CA LEU A 79 0.79 4.97 13.53
C LEU A 79 -0.63 4.64 13.10
N PRO A 80 -1.40 5.62 12.52
CA PRO A 80 -2.78 5.38 12.16
C PRO A 80 -2.93 4.36 11.03
N ILE A 81 -3.76 3.32 11.27
CA ILE A 81 -4.19 2.32 10.30
C ILE A 81 -5.70 2.15 10.39
N GLU A 82 -6.39 2.16 9.25
CA GLU A 82 -7.85 2.11 9.18
C GLU A 82 -8.31 1.05 8.19
N GLY A 83 -9.11 0.08 8.65
CA GLY A 83 -9.80 -0.89 7.80
C GLY A 83 -11.04 -0.25 7.17
N LEU A 84 -11.23 -0.43 5.87
CA LEU A 84 -12.27 0.20 5.05
C LEU A 84 -13.24 -0.81 4.42
N GLY A 85 -13.15 -2.08 4.77
CA GLY A 85 -13.95 -3.16 4.21
C GLY A 85 -14.78 -3.91 5.25
N ASP A 86 -15.55 -4.86 4.79
CA ASP A 86 -16.32 -5.82 5.58
C ASP A 86 -15.64 -7.20 5.68
N GLY A 87 -14.40 -7.31 5.23
CA GLY A 87 -13.62 -8.53 5.17
C GLY A 87 -13.46 -9.06 3.74
N PHE A 88 -13.43 -10.39 3.61
CA PHE A 88 -13.26 -11.01 2.30
C PHE A 88 -14.51 -10.92 1.45
N SER A 89 -14.40 -10.34 0.24
CA SER A 89 -15.51 -10.18 -0.70
C SER A 89 -16.25 -11.48 -1.03
N TRP A 90 -15.55 -12.64 -1.05
CA TRP A 90 -16.21 -13.97 -1.26
C TRP A 90 -17.04 -14.45 -0.07
N LYS A 91 -16.98 -13.78 1.08
CA LYS A 91 -17.82 -14.03 2.26
C LYS A 91 -18.89 -12.96 2.44
N SER A 92 -18.78 -11.85 1.72
CA SER A 92 -19.78 -10.78 1.79
C SER A 92 -21.10 -11.26 1.21
N LYS A 93 -22.17 -11.05 1.95
CA LYS A 93 -23.55 -11.33 1.53
C LYS A 93 -24.18 -10.11 0.85
N ASP A 94 -23.52 -8.96 0.93
CA ASP A 94 -24.00 -7.67 0.41
C ASP A 94 -22.83 -6.93 -0.26
N LEU A 95 -22.69 -7.14 -1.57
CA LEU A 95 -21.63 -6.52 -2.37
C LEU A 95 -21.82 -5.01 -2.51
N GLU A 96 -23.07 -4.52 -2.48
CA GLU A 96 -23.34 -3.07 -2.54
C GLU A 96 -22.87 -2.38 -1.25
N HIS A 97 -23.07 -3.02 -0.10
CA HIS A 97 -22.52 -2.52 1.17
C HIS A 97 -20.99 -2.47 1.13
N SER A 98 -20.33 -3.53 0.63
CA SER A 98 -18.87 -3.57 0.47
C SER A 98 -18.37 -2.46 -0.48
N ALA A 99 -19.11 -2.23 -1.57
CA ALA A 99 -18.81 -1.16 -2.51
C ALA A 99 -18.96 0.23 -1.86
N GLN A 100 -20.03 0.43 -1.08
CA GLN A 100 -20.25 1.70 -0.36
C GLN A 100 -19.14 1.98 0.67
N LEU A 101 -18.74 0.97 1.46
CA LEU A 101 -17.62 1.10 2.39
C LEU A 101 -16.32 1.50 1.68
N SER A 102 -16.08 0.93 0.48
CA SER A 102 -14.91 1.27 -0.32
C SER A 102 -14.97 2.71 -0.84
N ARG A 103 -16.13 3.20 -1.28
CA ARG A 103 -16.35 4.60 -1.69
C ARG A 103 -16.13 5.57 -0.53
N ASP A 104 -16.77 5.32 0.60
CA ASP A 104 -16.63 6.15 1.81
C ASP A 104 -15.18 6.17 2.33
N GLY A 105 -14.50 5.02 2.23
CA GLY A 105 -13.09 4.87 2.57
C GLY A 105 -12.18 5.64 1.62
N TRP A 106 -12.50 5.62 0.31
CA TRP A 106 -11.78 6.38 -0.69
C TRP A 106 -11.86 7.89 -0.44
N GLU A 107 -13.03 8.43 -0.11
CA GLU A 107 -13.16 9.85 0.21
C GLU A 107 -12.25 10.28 1.37
N ARG A 108 -12.13 9.45 2.42
CA ARG A 108 -11.20 9.72 3.53
C ARG A 108 -9.74 9.64 3.10
N ALA A 109 -9.39 8.63 2.31
CA ALA A 109 -8.04 8.46 1.79
C ALA A 109 -7.65 9.60 0.83
N ARG A 110 -8.56 9.99 -0.07
CA ARG A 110 -8.41 11.12 -0.98
C ARG A 110 -8.19 12.43 -0.21
N ALA A 111 -9.01 12.69 0.82
CA ALA A 111 -8.85 13.86 1.67
C ALA A 111 -7.46 13.90 2.34
N ALA A 112 -6.96 12.76 2.85
CA ALA A 112 -5.64 12.65 3.44
C ALA A 112 -4.50 12.86 2.42
N ILE A 113 -4.68 12.44 1.16
CA ILE A 113 -3.71 12.70 0.09
C ILE A 113 -3.67 14.19 -0.25
N MET A 114 -4.86 14.83 -0.35
CA MET A 114 -4.99 16.19 -0.87
C MET A 114 -4.77 17.29 0.17
N ASP A 115 -4.79 16.97 1.48
CA ASP A 115 -4.67 17.98 2.54
C ASP A 115 -3.24 18.55 2.73
N GLY A 116 -2.24 17.93 2.10
CA GLY A 116 -0.84 18.33 2.19
C GLY A 116 -0.17 18.10 3.56
N LYS A 117 -0.90 17.55 4.55
CA LYS A 117 -0.39 17.30 5.91
C LYS A 117 0.31 15.96 6.05
N HIS A 118 0.12 15.08 5.08
CA HIS A 118 0.70 13.74 5.08
C HIS A 118 2.01 13.70 4.28
N PHE A 119 3.02 13.02 4.82
CA PHE A 119 4.24 12.66 4.10
C PHE A 119 4.01 11.42 3.25
N LEU A 120 3.33 10.42 3.82
CA LEU A 120 3.02 9.17 3.14
C LEU A 120 1.59 8.72 3.48
N VAL A 121 0.83 8.41 2.44
CA VAL A 121 -0.45 7.71 2.52
C VAL A 121 -0.30 6.35 1.87
N VAL A 122 -0.63 5.28 2.60
CA VAL A 122 -0.67 3.91 2.08
C VAL A 122 -2.11 3.52 1.77
N LEU A 123 -2.35 3.03 0.56
CA LEU A 123 -3.62 2.51 0.06
C LEU A 123 -3.47 0.99 -0.13
N ASP A 124 -3.64 0.24 0.96
CA ASP A 124 -3.44 -1.20 0.95
C ASP A 124 -4.65 -1.92 0.35
N GLU A 125 -4.39 -2.84 -0.59
CA GLU A 125 -5.39 -3.61 -1.35
C GLU A 125 -6.37 -2.75 -2.19
N ILE A 126 -6.01 -1.51 -2.56
CA ILE A 126 -6.84 -0.59 -3.37
C ILE A 126 -7.20 -1.16 -4.75
N THR A 127 -6.38 -2.07 -5.30
CA THR A 127 -6.66 -2.63 -6.62
C THR A 127 -7.95 -3.45 -6.67
N TYR A 128 -8.38 -4.04 -5.56
CA TYR A 128 -9.62 -4.82 -5.53
C TYR A 128 -10.87 -3.97 -5.78
N PRO A 129 -11.15 -2.89 -5.03
CA PRO A 129 -12.28 -2.02 -5.36
C PRO A 129 -12.21 -1.42 -6.77
N LEU A 130 -11.02 -1.20 -7.32
CA LEU A 130 -10.86 -0.73 -8.71
C LEU A 130 -11.30 -1.81 -9.73
N ILE A 131 -10.78 -3.04 -9.61
CA ILE A 131 -11.13 -4.12 -10.56
C ILE A 131 -12.55 -4.66 -10.39
N TYR A 132 -13.17 -4.42 -9.23
CA TYR A 132 -14.59 -4.73 -9.02
C TYR A 132 -15.52 -3.60 -9.48
N GLY A 133 -14.98 -2.47 -9.95
CA GLY A 133 -15.76 -1.31 -10.40
C GLY A 133 -16.45 -0.57 -9.24
N TRP A 134 -16.03 -0.78 -8.00
CA TRP A 134 -16.57 -0.07 -6.84
C TRP A 134 -16.03 1.35 -6.72
N LEU A 135 -14.81 1.58 -7.23
CA LEU A 135 -14.18 2.89 -7.34
C LEU A 135 -13.86 3.21 -8.81
N PRO A 136 -14.17 4.42 -9.28
CA PRO A 136 -13.76 4.87 -10.60
C PRO A 136 -12.24 5.01 -10.70
N LEU A 137 -11.60 4.30 -11.63
CA LEU A 137 -10.15 4.36 -11.83
C LEU A 137 -9.69 5.78 -12.16
N ASP A 138 -10.43 6.49 -13.02
CA ASP A 138 -10.08 7.84 -13.46
C ASP A 138 -10.00 8.84 -12.30
N GLU A 139 -10.86 8.69 -11.29
CA GLU A 139 -10.84 9.53 -10.10
C GLU A 139 -9.59 9.28 -9.25
N VAL A 140 -9.18 8.01 -9.10
CA VAL A 140 -7.94 7.65 -8.39
C VAL A 140 -6.73 8.19 -9.14
N LEU A 141 -6.69 8.03 -10.47
CA LEU A 141 -5.61 8.54 -11.31
C LEU A 141 -5.52 10.08 -11.25
N ALA A 142 -6.66 10.78 -11.30
CA ALA A 142 -6.71 12.24 -11.18
C ALA A 142 -6.15 12.69 -9.82
N THR A 143 -6.62 12.07 -8.73
CA THR A 143 -6.12 12.37 -7.36
C THR A 143 -4.61 12.16 -7.25
N LEU A 144 -4.08 11.08 -7.82
CA LEU A 144 -2.64 10.82 -7.80
C LEU A 144 -1.84 11.82 -8.63
N ARG A 145 -2.38 12.35 -9.73
CA ARG A 145 -1.73 13.40 -10.55
C ARG A 145 -1.77 14.77 -9.86
N GLU A 146 -2.88 15.11 -9.23
CA GLU A 146 -3.16 16.43 -8.65
C GLU A 146 -2.67 16.56 -7.20
N ARG A 147 -2.22 15.49 -6.56
CA ARG A 147 -1.75 15.51 -5.18
C ARG A 147 -0.65 16.56 -4.94
N PRO A 148 -0.55 17.13 -3.73
CA PRO A 148 0.55 18.02 -3.39
C PRO A 148 1.91 17.37 -3.71
N LYS A 149 2.84 18.15 -4.27
CA LYS A 149 4.10 17.66 -4.84
C LYS A 149 5.00 16.88 -3.87
N ASP A 150 4.84 17.07 -2.58
CA ASP A 150 5.65 16.44 -1.53
C ASP A 150 4.95 15.28 -0.81
N VAL A 151 3.72 14.90 -1.23
CA VAL A 151 2.99 13.77 -0.69
C VAL A 151 3.36 12.49 -1.45
N HIS A 152 3.86 11.49 -0.71
CA HIS A 152 4.08 10.15 -1.22
C HIS A 152 2.80 9.33 -1.10
N VAL A 153 2.52 8.48 -2.09
CA VAL A 153 1.41 7.52 -2.04
C VAL A 153 1.95 6.13 -2.38
N CYS A 154 1.68 5.15 -1.51
CA CYS A 154 2.03 3.75 -1.75
C CYS A 154 0.76 2.92 -1.95
N LEU A 155 0.60 2.30 -3.11
CA LEU A 155 -0.54 1.46 -3.45
C LEU A 155 -0.13 -0.01 -3.42
N THR A 156 -1.04 -0.88 -2.98
CA THR A 156 -0.84 -2.32 -3.07
C THR A 156 -2.05 -3.04 -3.66
N GLY A 157 -1.80 -4.20 -4.22
CA GLY A 157 -2.84 -5.15 -4.61
C GLY A 157 -2.45 -6.00 -5.82
N ARG A 158 -3.25 -7.01 -6.10
CA ARG A 158 -3.09 -7.89 -7.27
C ARG A 158 -3.81 -7.33 -8.48
N ARG A 159 -3.47 -7.82 -9.67
CA ARG A 159 -4.17 -7.48 -10.93
C ARG A 159 -4.31 -5.97 -11.10
N CYS A 160 -3.23 -5.24 -10.89
CA CYS A 160 -3.24 -3.79 -10.97
C CYS A 160 -3.61 -3.31 -12.37
N PRO A 161 -4.49 -2.31 -12.52
CA PRO A 161 -4.77 -1.66 -13.80
C PRO A 161 -3.48 -1.12 -14.44
N PRO A 162 -3.28 -1.32 -15.77
CA PRO A 162 -2.09 -0.84 -16.48
C PRO A 162 -1.84 0.67 -16.34
N GLU A 163 -2.89 1.46 -16.24
CA GLU A 163 -2.84 2.91 -16.11
C GLU A 163 -2.20 3.35 -14.78
N LEU A 164 -2.36 2.55 -13.71
CA LEU A 164 -1.67 2.78 -12.44
C LEU A 164 -0.19 2.40 -12.53
N VAL A 165 0.14 1.36 -13.30
CA VAL A 165 1.54 0.97 -13.56
C VAL A 165 2.26 2.08 -14.34
N GLU A 166 1.60 2.65 -15.35
CA GLU A 166 2.15 3.75 -16.16
C GLU A 166 2.34 5.03 -15.34
N LEU A 167 1.40 5.34 -14.43
CA LEU A 167 1.45 6.55 -13.60
C LEU A 167 2.50 6.47 -12.49
N ALA A 168 2.76 5.27 -11.96
CA ALA A 168 3.61 5.10 -10.79
C ALA A 168 5.09 5.39 -11.09
N ASP A 169 5.77 6.06 -10.14
CA ASP A 169 7.21 6.36 -10.22
C ASP A 169 8.08 5.12 -9.93
N THR A 170 7.54 4.19 -9.14
CA THR A 170 8.21 2.92 -8.79
C THR A 170 7.18 1.80 -8.76
N VAL A 171 7.45 0.76 -9.53
CA VAL A 171 6.60 -0.45 -9.55
C VAL A 171 7.44 -1.65 -9.16
N THR A 172 6.94 -2.41 -8.18
CA THR A 172 7.52 -3.70 -7.80
C THR A 172 6.48 -4.79 -8.00
N GLU A 173 6.78 -5.76 -8.85
CA GLU A 173 5.94 -6.94 -9.03
C GLU A 173 6.48 -8.10 -8.18
N MET A 174 5.65 -8.59 -7.25
CA MET A 174 5.97 -9.74 -6.41
C MET A 174 5.48 -11.02 -7.05
N THR A 175 6.41 -11.79 -7.58
CA THR A 175 6.13 -13.04 -8.28
C THR A 175 5.93 -14.20 -7.31
N LEU A 176 4.88 -15.00 -7.55
CA LEU A 176 4.61 -16.22 -6.79
C LEU A 176 5.45 -17.38 -7.28
N VAL A 177 6.69 -17.49 -6.82
CA VAL A 177 7.58 -18.59 -7.17
C VAL A 177 7.16 -19.88 -6.46
N LYS A 178 6.85 -19.81 -5.15
CA LYS A 178 6.43 -20.92 -4.30
C LYS A 178 5.53 -20.41 -3.17
N HIS A 179 4.55 -21.20 -2.76
CA HIS A 179 3.66 -20.83 -1.66
C HIS A 179 3.41 -22.00 -0.70
N ALA A 180 3.55 -21.78 0.60
CA ALA A 180 3.35 -22.78 1.64
C ALA A 180 1.96 -23.44 1.56
N PHE A 181 0.91 -22.65 1.34
CA PHE A 181 -0.46 -23.16 1.18
C PHE A 181 -0.60 -24.20 0.05
N LYS A 182 0.08 -24.00 -1.10
CA LYS A 182 0.08 -24.97 -2.19
C LYS A 182 0.79 -26.28 -1.83
N ALA A 183 1.65 -26.25 -0.81
CA ALA A 183 2.31 -27.42 -0.23
C ALA A 183 1.53 -28.00 0.95
N GLY A 184 0.27 -27.58 1.20
CA GLY A 184 -0.58 -28.08 2.29
C GLY A 184 -0.23 -27.50 3.67
N ILE A 185 0.61 -26.48 3.76
CA ILE A 185 0.98 -25.84 5.02
C ILE A 185 -0.06 -24.78 5.34
N PRO A 186 -0.80 -24.85 6.47
CA PRO A 186 -1.78 -23.86 6.85
C PRO A 186 -1.12 -22.52 7.23
N ALA A 187 -1.92 -21.44 7.24
CA ALA A 187 -1.50 -20.12 7.68
C ALA A 187 -0.95 -20.17 9.12
N GLN A 188 0.13 -19.43 9.35
CA GLN A 188 0.79 -19.34 10.65
C GLN A 188 0.54 -17.97 11.28
N ARG A 189 0.09 -17.97 12.55
CA ARG A 189 -0.11 -16.71 13.30
C ARG A 189 1.19 -15.93 13.43
N GLY A 190 1.12 -14.62 13.21
CA GLY A 190 2.28 -13.74 13.23
C GLY A 190 3.17 -13.82 11.99
N ILE A 191 2.84 -14.68 11.00
CA ILE A 191 3.50 -14.77 9.69
C ILE A 191 2.52 -14.40 8.56
N GLU A 192 1.30 -14.92 8.62
CA GLU A 192 0.29 -14.70 7.59
C GLU A 192 -0.94 -13.93 8.08
N ASP A 193 -1.15 -13.83 9.41
CA ASP A 193 -2.24 -13.13 10.08
C ASP A 193 -1.83 -12.56 11.46
#